data_2ddbdc6a1e3163c83b33f3d8d981d2f9
#
_entry.id   2ddbdc6a1e3163c83b33f3d8d981d2f9
#
_cell.length_a   1.000
_cell.length_b   1.000
_cell.length_c   1.000
_cell.angle_alpha   90.00
_cell.angle_beta   90.00
_cell.angle_gamma   90.00
#
_symmetry.space_group_name_H-M   'P 1'
#
loop_
_entity.id
_entity.type
_entity.pdbx_description
1 polymer ?
#
loop_
_entity_poly.entity_id
_entity_poly.type
_entity_poly.pdbx_seq_one_letter_code
_entity_poly.pdbx_strand_id
1 'polypeptide(L)'
;MLRRLIPRGVRLSAWRAARRGRQALQRFRARRDLRSAEAAYCADPPSNQTAIDIFKGTWTSAFPPEYGVSAGTLDSFDDVRVRWASGILPGGFTNLSILELGPYEAYTTWQLERLGARSVTAIEANDLNFLKALVVKEVTGLKAKLLYGDFTAYLARDPARFDLVWASGVLYHSSDPLRLLELIARVTDAVFIHTHYYAEGIAASSPHAYSFFEPGRDETRQVDGREVRLHYKAYGQLKRGAFSGGPAEYAWWMEKEDIFAVLRGRGFTDIQVGADDPGNPNGPAMFFLARRG
;
A
#
# COMPACT_ATOMS: atom_id res chain seq x y z
N MET A 1 -8.59 -25.88 -48.71
CA MET A 1 -8.19 -24.49 -48.41
C MET A 1 -9.35 -23.53 -48.76
N LEU A 2 -10.15 -23.20 -47.79
CA LEU A 2 -11.25 -22.19 -47.95
C LEU A 2 -11.32 -21.36 -46.66
N ARG A 3 -10.56 -20.26 -46.60
CA ARG A 3 -10.77 -19.19 -45.61
C ARG A 3 -12.03 -18.41 -46.04
N ARG A 4 -13.15 -18.70 -45.38
CA ARG A 4 -14.37 -17.90 -45.51
C ARG A 4 -14.14 -16.50 -44.96
N LEU A 5 -14.07 -15.51 -45.83
CA LEU A 5 -14.05 -14.08 -45.55
C LEU A 5 -15.41 -13.68 -44.95
N ILE A 6 -15.49 -13.42 -43.67
CA ILE A 6 -16.67 -12.81 -43.03
C ILE A 6 -16.70 -11.34 -43.43
N PRO A 7 -17.79 -10.83 -44.04
CA PRO A 7 -17.89 -9.43 -44.47
C PRO A 7 -17.66 -8.43 -43.32
N ARG A 8 -16.93 -7.33 -43.59
CA ARG A 8 -16.59 -6.30 -42.59
C ARG A 8 -17.82 -5.76 -41.84
N GLY A 9 -19.00 -5.66 -42.47
CA GLY A 9 -20.21 -5.20 -41.84
C GLY A 9 -20.75 -6.10 -40.72
N VAL A 10 -20.55 -7.42 -40.83
CA VAL A 10 -20.99 -8.38 -39.79
C VAL A 10 -20.10 -8.33 -38.56
N ARG A 11 -18.80 -8.03 -38.72
CA ARG A 11 -17.88 -7.84 -37.60
C ARG A 11 -18.19 -6.59 -36.77
N LEU A 12 -18.59 -5.48 -37.43
CA LEU A 12 -18.95 -4.25 -36.73
C LEU A 12 -20.28 -4.34 -35.99
N SER A 13 -21.26 -5.05 -36.50
CA SER A 13 -22.56 -5.27 -35.84
C SER A 13 -22.42 -6.20 -34.65
N ALA A 14 -21.65 -7.31 -34.75
CA ALA A 14 -21.36 -8.21 -33.67
C ALA A 14 -20.56 -7.53 -32.54
N TRP A 15 -19.57 -6.68 -32.90
CA TRP A 15 -18.80 -5.92 -31.91
C TRP A 15 -19.65 -4.86 -31.18
N ARG A 16 -20.55 -4.17 -31.88
CA ARG A 16 -21.51 -3.21 -31.29
C ARG A 16 -22.52 -3.90 -30.40
N ALA A 17 -23.02 -5.08 -30.77
CA ALA A 17 -23.90 -5.90 -29.93
C ALA A 17 -23.20 -6.39 -28.66
N ALA A 18 -21.98 -6.89 -28.77
CA ALA A 18 -21.19 -7.33 -27.62
C ALA A 18 -20.80 -6.17 -26.67
N ARG A 19 -20.58 -4.96 -27.21
CA ARG A 19 -20.33 -3.75 -26.40
C ARG A 19 -21.60 -3.29 -25.67
N ARG A 20 -22.76 -3.29 -26.34
CA ARG A 20 -24.06 -2.99 -25.71
C ARG A 20 -24.41 -4.01 -24.64
N GLY A 21 -24.17 -5.31 -24.89
CA GLY A 21 -24.38 -6.36 -23.90
C GLY A 21 -23.50 -6.20 -22.66
N ARG A 22 -22.24 -5.85 -22.84
CA ARG A 22 -21.32 -5.54 -21.71
C ARG A 22 -21.74 -4.30 -20.94
N GLN A 23 -22.15 -3.24 -21.61
CA GLN A 23 -22.66 -2.02 -20.96
C GLN A 23 -24.00 -2.28 -20.24
N ALA A 24 -24.88 -3.09 -20.81
CA ALA A 24 -26.13 -3.51 -20.15
C ALA A 24 -25.85 -4.38 -18.91
N LEU A 25 -24.87 -5.30 -19.00
CA LEU A 25 -24.44 -6.15 -17.88
C LEU A 25 -23.76 -5.32 -16.78
N GLN A 26 -22.94 -4.34 -17.14
CA GLN A 26 -22.35 -3.40 -16.18
C GLN A 26 -23.41 -2.53 -15.50
N ARG A 27 -24.39 -2.01 -16.26
CA ARG A 27 -25.53 -1.27 -15.69
C ARG A 27 -26.42 -2.15 -14.82
N PHE A 28 -26.59 -3.43 -15.17
CA PHE A 28 -27.34 -4.39 -14.37
C PHE A 28 -26.61 -4.77 -13.09
N ARG A 29 -25.29 -4.97 -13.13
CA ARG A 29 -24.44 -5.16 -11.95
C ARG A 29 -24.42 -3.91 -11.08
N ALA A 30 -24.23 -2.73 -11.61
CA ALA A 30 -24.30 -1.47 -10.88
C ALA A 30 -25.65 -1.25 -10.20
N ARG A 31 -26.77 -1.65 -10.86
CA ARG A 31 -28.12 -1.63 -10.23
C ARG A 31 -28.32 -2.66 -9.14
N ARG A 32 -27.60 -3.79 -9.17
CA ARG A 32 -27.71 -4.86 -8.16
C ARG A 32 -26.90 -4.54 -6.90
N ASP A 33 -25.87 -3.71 -7.04
CA ASP A 33 -25.04 -3.22 -5.92
C ASP A 33 -25.55 -1.90 -5.34
N LEU A 34 -26.51 -1.23 -5.99
CA LEU A 34 -27.22 -0.11 -5.40
C LEU A 34 -28.13 -0.65 -4.30
N ARG A 35 -27.82 -0.37 -3.04
CA ARG A 35 -28.76 -0.46 -1.92
C ARG A 35 -30.08 0.18 -2.37
N SER A 36 -31.21 -0.28 -1.85
CA SER A 36 -32.47 0.44 -2.09
C SER A 36 -32.27 1.92 -1.78
N ALA A 37 -32.94 2.82 -2.47
CA ALA A 37 -32.79 4.25 -2.23
C ALA A 37 -32.96 4.58 -0.73
N GLU A 38 -33.84 3.89 -0.02
CA GLU A 38 -34.05 4.00 1.44
C GLU A 38 -32.79 3.61 2.25
N ALA A 39 -32.06 2.56 1.83
CA ALA A 39 -30.83 2.15 2.48
C ALA A 39 -29.61 3.06 2.16
N ALA A 40 -29.75 4.02 1.24
CA ALA A 40 -28.72 4.97 0.89
C ALA A 40 -28.76 6.26 1.75
N TYR A 41 -29.84 6.46 2.52
CA TYR A 41 -30.00 7.63 3.38
C TYR A 41 -29.73 7.29 4.84
N CYS A 42 -28.95 8.15 5.51
CA CYS A 42 -28.77 8.08 6.95
C CYS A 42 -29.90 8.84 7.63
N ALA A 43 -30.57 8.20 8.61
CA ALA A 43 -31.60 8.83 9.41
C ALA A 43 -31.08 9.41 10.75
N ASP A 44 -29.82 9.11 11.10
CA ASP A 44 -29.22 9.60 12.33
C ASP A 44 -28.76 11.06 12.20
N PRO A 45 -28.74 11.81 13.30
CA PRO A 45 -28.17 13.16 13.31
C PRO A 45 -26.71 13.16 12.85
N PRO A 46 -26.24 14.23 12.17
CA PRO A 46 -24.85 14.35 11.77
C PRO A 46 -23.90 14.29 12.98
N SER A 47 -22.92 13.41 12.92
CA SER A 47 -21.87 13.28 13.93
C SER A 47 -20.63 12.56 13.33
N ASN A 48 -19.48 12.67 14.02
CA ASN A 48 -18.29 11.91 13.67
C ASN A 48 -18.58 10.40 13.70
N GLN A 49 -19.35 9.91 14.69
CA GLN A 49 -19.69 8.50 14.78
C GLN A 49 -20.54 8.05 13.57
N THR A 50 -21.51 8.84 13.14
CA THR A 50 -22.33 8.54 11.96
C THR A 50 -21.48 8.42 10.70
N ALA A 51 -20.45 9.28 10.55
CA ALA A 51 -19.49 9.18 9.44
C ALA A 51 -18.63 7.90 9.52
N ILE A 52 -18.16 7.53 10.71
CA ILE A 52 -17.40 6.28 10.96
C ILE A 52 -18.27 5.06 10.67
N ASP A 53 -19.54 5.09 11.02
CA ASP A 53 -20.48 3.97 10.86
C ASP A 53 -20.81 3.66 9.38
N ILE A 54 -20.47 4.53 8.42
CA ILE A 54 -20.52 4.20 6.98
C ILE A 54 -19.72 2.92 6.69
N PHE A 55 -18.59 2.72 7.38
CA PHE A 55 -17.69 1.58 7.23
C PHE A 55 -17.70 0.66 8.45
N LYS A 56 -18.79 0.64 9.22
CA LYS A 56 -18.94 -0.20 10.44
C LYS A 56 -18.59 -1.66 10.17
N GLY A 57 -17.79 -2.24 11.06
CA GLY A 57 -17.32 -3.63 10.96
C GLY A 57 -16.20 -3.86 9.96
N THR A 58 -15.70 -2.80 9.28
CA THR A 58 -14.56 -2.90 8.37
C THR A 58 -13.32 -2.13 8.85
N TRP A 59 -13.44 -1.35 9.91
CA TRP A 59 -12.33 -0.64 10.53
C TRP A 59 -11.37 -1.61 11.23
N THR A 60 -10.08 -1.40 11.05
CA THR A 60 -9.02 -2.07 11.79
C THR A 60 -8.56 -1.23 12.98
N SER A 61 -8.37 0.06 12.77
CA SER A 61 -7.80 0.98 13.75
C SER A 61 -8.86 1.51 14.74
N ALA A 62 -8.51 1.50 16.04
CA ALA A 62 -9.20 2.30 17.03
C ALA A 62 -8.75 3.76 16.91
N PHE A 63 -9.69 4.70 17.02
CA PHE A 63 -9.36 6.12 17.05
C PHE A 63 -8.85 6.55 18.42
N PRO A 64 -7.98 7.57 18.48
CA PRO A 64 -7.61 8.19 19.76
C PRO A 64 -8.84 8.66 20.54
N PRO A 65 -8.83 8.50 21.89
CA PRO A 65 -10.00 8.76 22.73
C PRO A 65 -10.56 10.20 22.61
N GLU A 66 -9.71 11.18 22.29
CA GLU A 66 -10.11 12.57 22.13
C GLU A 66 -11.15 12.81 21.02
N TYR A 67 -11.29 11.88 20.06
CA TYR A 67 -12.30 12.01 18.99
C TYR A 67 -13.67 11.46 19.40
N GLY A 68 -13.76 10.72 20.51
CA GLY A 68 -15.03 10.22 21.06
C GLY A 68 -15.80 9.29 20.12
N VAL A 69 -15.11 8.54 19.23
CA VAL A 69 -15.73 7.62 18.27
C VAL A 69 -15.27 6.19 18.48
N SER A 70 -16.11 5.23 18.08
CA SER A 70 -15.83 3.79 18.10
C SER A 70 -15.69 3.29 16.67
N ALA A 71 -14.58 2.57 16.35
CA ALA A 71 -14.32 2.03 15.03
C ALA A 71 -13.72 0.62 15.13
N GLY A 72 -12.42 0.45 14.81
CA GLY A 72 -11.68 -0.81 14.97
C GLY A 72 -11.17 -1.03 16.39
N THR A 73 -10.24 -1.96 16.54
CA THR A 73 -9.72 -2.39 17.85
C THR A 73 -8.20 -2.27 18.01
N LEU A 74 -7.46 -2.11 16.90
CA LEU A 74 -6.02 -2.01 16.95
C LEU A 74 -5.60 -0.57 17.25
N ASP A 75 -4.67 -0.39 18.20
CA ASP A 75 -4.09 0.89 18.55
C ASP A 75 -3.04 1.33 17.50
N SER A 76 -3.53 1.60 16.28
CA SER A 76 -2.66 1.93 15.15
C SER A 76 -2.21 3.39 15.18
N PHE A 77 -2.98 4.27 15.83
CA PHE A 77 -2.66 5.71 15.94
C PHE A 77 -1.52 6.01 16.93
N ASP A 78 -0.95 4.99 17.59
CA ASP A 78 0.26 5.07 18.39
C ASP A 78 1.32 4.06 17.91
N ASP A 79 1.75 4.22 16.65
CA ASP A 79 2.69 3.30 16.00
C ASP A 79 4.12 3.50 16.53
N VAL A 80 4.68 2.46 17.15
CA VAL A 80 6.06 2.45 17.66
C VAL A 80 7.10 2.76 16.58
N ARG A 81 6.82 2.43 15.33
CA ARG A 81 7.73 2.69 14.19
C ARG A 81 7.84 4.19 13.91
N VAL A 82 6.72 4.90 14.01
CA VAL A 82 6.69 6.37 13.85
C VAL A 82 7.47 7.04 14.98
N ARG A 83 7.25 6.60 16.24
CA ARG A 83 8.00 7.13 17.39
C ARG A 83 9.49 6.89 17.26
N TRP A 84 9.88 5.67 16.88
CA TRP A 84 11.28 5.32 16.67
C TRP A 84 11.92 6.19 15.59
N ALA A 85 11.31 6.32 14.41
CA ALA A 85 11.83 7.12 13.32
C ALA A 85 11.95 8.61 13.71
N SER A 86 10.97 9.14 14.44
CA SER A 86 11.03 10.50 14.99
C SER A 86 12.22 10.70 15.93
N GLY A 87 12.59 9.67 16.70
CA GLY A 87 13.72 9.73 17.65
C GLY A 87 15.09 9.73 17.00
N ILE A 88 15.23 9.13 15.80
CA ILE A 88 16.53 9.01 15.10
C ILE A 88 16.72 10.04 13.98
N LEU A 89 15.64 10.66 13.50
CA LEU A 89 15.74 11.76 12.54
C LEU A 89 16.17 13.05 13.24
N PRO A 90 17.16 13.78 12.72
CA PRO A 90 17.54 15.10 13.24
C PRO A 90 16.33 16.05 13.23
N GLY A 91 15.84 16.45 14.40
CA GLY A 91 14.63 17.28 14.54
C GLY A 91 13.30 16.54 14.35
N GLY A 92 13.31 15.22 14.34
CA GLY A 92 12.13 14.40 14.12
C GLY A 92 11.53 14.61 12.73
N PHE A 93 10.22 14.73 12.65
CA PHE A 93 9.52 15.06 11.40
C PHE A 93 9.32 16.56 11.17
N THR A 94 9.79 17.40 12.10
CA THR A 94 9.56 18.85 12.07
C THR A 94 10.02 19.44 10.73
N ASN A 95 9.13 20.17 10.08
CA ASN A 95 9.34 20.84 8.79
C ASN A 95 9.64 19.93 7.59
N LEU A 96 9.52 18.61 7.71
CA LEU A 96 9.69 17.70 6.57
C LEU A 96 8.47 17.69 5.66
N SER A 97 8.70 17.66 4.35
CA SER A 97 7.71 17.23 3.35
C SER A 97 7.81 15.71 3.21
N ILE A 98 6.71 15.01 3.44
CA ILE A 98 6.69 13.55 3.49
C ILE A 98 5.75 13.00 2.41
N LEU A 99 6.23 11.99 1.65
CA LEU A 99 5.39 11.18 0.78
C LEU A 99 5.13 9.83 1.46
N GLU A 100 3.88 9.52 1.76
CA GLU A 100 3.46 8.23 2.29
C GLU A 100 2.86 7.36 1.20
N LEU A 101 3.35 6.12 1.11
CA LEU A 101 2.89 5.12 0.16
C LEU A 101 2.00 4.11 0.88
N GLY A 102 0.73 3.99 0.48
CA GLY A 102 -0.24 3.07 1.07
C GLY A 102 -0.61 3.43 2.52
N PRO A 103 -1.24 4.59 2.79
CA PRO A 103 -1.59 5.04 4.14
C PRO A 103 -2.63 4.16 4.84
N TYR A 104 -3.26 3.22 4.12
CA TYR A 104 -4.32 2.38 4.64
C TYR A 104 -5.48 3.23 5.20
N GLU A 105 -5.69 3.23 6.53
CA GLU A 105 -6.70 4.05 7.22
C GLU A 105 -6.12 5.41 7.70
N ALA A 106 -4.99 5.87 7.13
CA ALA A 106 -4.33 7.16 7.39
C ALA A 106 -3.90 7.40 8.86
N TYR A 107 -3.74 6.36 9.67
CA TYR A 107 -3.29 6.50 11.06
C TYR A 107 -1.82 6.97 11.14
N THR A 108 -0.97 6.49 10.25
CA THR A 108 0.42 6.96 10.16
C THR A 108 0.48 8.38 9.61
N THR A 109 -0.30 8.69 8.57
CA THR A 109 -0.46 10.06 8.04
C THR A 109 -0.76 11.07 9.14
N TRP A 110 -1.71 10.71 10.03
CA TRP A 110 -2.11 11.53 11.17
C TRP A 110 -0.95 11.72 12.17
N GLN A 111 -0.21 10.66 12.49
CA GLN A 111 0.93 10.76 13.42
C GLN A 111 2.06 11.62 12.85
N LEU A 112 2.41 11.44 11.56
CA LEU A 112 3.43 12.24 10.89
C LEU A 112 3.10 13.74 10.94
N GLU A 113 1.85 14.10 10.68
CA GLU A 113 1.40 15.50 10.77
C GLU A 113 1.45 16.03 12.20
N ARG A 114 0.95 15.26 13.19
CA ARG A 114 0.98 15.66 14.61
C ARG A 114 2.40 15.81 15.17
N LEU A 115 3.36 15.10 14.62
CA LEU A 115 4.78 15.21 14.98
C LEU A 115 5.53 16.29 14.21
N GLY A 116 4.82 17.19 13.53
CA GLY A 116 5.36 18.43 12.98
C GLY A 116 5.78 18.38 11.53
N ALA A 117 5.40 17.37 10.75
CA ALA A 117 5.63 17.39 9.32
C ALA A 117 5.03 18.66 8.69
N ARG A 118 5.82 19.34 7.84
CA ARG A 118 5.38 20.53 7.11
C ARG A 118 4.23 20.21 6.17
N SER A 119 4.31 19.07 5.53
CA SER A 119 3.27 18.55 4.65
C SER A 119 3.38 17.03 4.52
N VAL A 120 2.24 16.36 4.44
CA VAL A 120 2.17 14.94 4.10
C VAL A 120 1.33 14.80 2.83
N THR A 121 1.87 14.11 1.82
CA THR A 121 1.11 13.62 0.67
C THR A 121 1.04 12.11 0.78
N ALA A 122 -0.16 11.55 0.84
CA ALA A 122 -0.36 10.12 1.00
C ALA A 122 -1.14 9.55 -0.19
N ILE A 123 -0.70 8.43 -0.74
CA ILE A 123 -1.26 7.83 -1.96
C ILE A 123 -1.78 6.43 -1.65
N GLU A 124 -3.09 6.23 -1.82
CA GLU A 124 -3.79 4.97 -1.58
C GLU A 124 -4.44 4.46 -2.87
N ALA A 125 -4.17 3.21 -3.23
CA ALA A 125 -4.72 2.59 -4.43
C ALA A 125 -6.01 1.80 -4.17
N ASN A 126 -6.23 1.35 -2.92
CA ASN A 126 -7.45 0.65 -2.54
C ASN A 126 -8.57 1.66 -2.28
N ASP A 127 -9.70 1.52 -2.99
CA ASP A 127 -10.83 2.44 -2.93
C ASP A 127 -11.45 2.52 -1.53
N LEU A 128 -11.67 1.38 -0.87
CA LEU A 128 -12.22 1.34 0.48
C LEU A 128 -11.31 2.03 1.50
N ASN A 129 -10.00 1.75 1.45
CA ASN A 129 -9.03 2.36 2.36
C ASN A 129 -8.92 3.86 2.10
N PHE A 130 -8.92 4.29 0.83
CA PHE A 130 -8.92 5.70 0.49
C PHE A 130 -10.16 6.44 1.04
N LEU A 131 -11.35 5.85 0.89
CA LEU A 131 -12.58 6.44 1.42
C LEU A 131 -12.57 6.49 2.95
N LYS A 132 -12.06 5.46 3.63
CA LYS A 132 -11.84 5.49 5.09
C LYS A 132 -10.85 6.58 5.49
N ALA A 133 -9.73 6.72 4.75
CA ALA A 133 -8.76 7.79 5.00
C ALA A 133 -9.37 9.19 4.87
N LEU A 134 -10.31 9.39 3.93
CA LEU A 134 -11.06 10.66 3.84
C LEU A 134 -11.95 10.90 5.07
N VAL A 135 -12.59 9.85 5.61
CA VAL A 135 -13.37 9.97 6.87
C VAL A 135 -12.45 10.26 8.04
N VAL A 136 -11.30 9.57 8.14
CA VAL A 136 -10.28 9.88 9.16
C VAL A 136 -9.85 11.33 9.06
N LYS A 137 -9.57 11.81 7.85
CA LYS A 137 -9.18 13.20 7.62
C LYS A 137 -10.23 14.19 8.14
N GLU A 138 -11.49 13.95 7.88
CA GLU A 138 -12.59 14.83 8.33
C GLU A 138 -12.74 14.79 9.84
N VAL A 139 -12.80 13.59 10.44
CA VAL A 139 -12.99 13.39 11.87
C VAL A 139 -11.84 13.97 12.70
N THR A 140 -10.60 13.84 12.21
CA THR A 140 -9.40 14.25 12.96
C THR A 140 -8.89 15.66 12.61
N GLY A 141 -9.44 16.29 11.57
CA GLY A 141 -8.97 17.57 11.07
C GLY A 141 -7.61 17.52 10.36
N LEU A 142 -7.17 16.34 9.91
CA LEU A 142 -5.94 16.10 9.19
C LEU A 142 -5.83 17.02 7.96
N LYS A 143 -4.67 17.66 7.76
CA LYS A 143 -4.40 18.59 6.64
C LYS A 143 -3.76 17.90 5.44
N ALA A 144 -3.21 16.69 5.62
CA ALA A 144 -2.51 15.93 4.60
C ALA A 144 -3.27 15.88 3.27
N LYS A 145 -2.52 15.85 2.17
CA LYS A 145 -3.06 15.65 0.83
C LYS A 145 -3.22 14.16 0.57
N LEU A 146 -4.45 13.67 0.51
CA LEU A 146 -4.76 12.29 0.15
C LEU A 146 -5.01 12.19 -1.37
N LEU A 147 -4.33 11.26 -2.03
CA LEU A 147 -4.44 11.01 -3.46
C LEU A 147 -4.90 9.56 -3.68
N TYR A 148 -5.93 9.38 -4.50
CA TYR A 148 -6.38 8.07 -4.92
C TYR A 148 -5.65 7.62 -6.19
N GLY A 149 -4.96 6.48 -6.13
CA GLY A 149 -4.28 5.91 -7.28
C GLY A 149 -3.05 5.08 -6.93
N ASP A 150 -2.38 4.61 -7.97
CA ASP A 150 -1.15 3.82 -7.88
C ASP A 150 0.06 4.73 -7.64
N PHE A 151 0.73 4.54 -6.50
CA PHE A 151 1.92 5.30 -6.13
C PHE A 151 3.12 5.00 -7.06
N THR A 152 3.22 3.80 -7.63
CA THR A 152 4.28 3.47 -8.60
C THR A 152 4.11 4.29 -9.88
N ALA A 153 2.88 4.38 -10.36
CA ALA A 153 2.55 5.22 -11.52
C ALA A 153 2.74 6.72 -11.21
N TYR A 154 2.48 7.17 -9.98
CA TYR A 154 2.76 8.54 -9.55
C TYR A 154 4.25 8.82 -9.53
N LEU A 155 5.05 7.97 -8.89
CA LEU A 155 6.51 8.11 -8.81
C LEU A 155 7.18 8.06 -10.19
N ALA A 156 6.64 7.28 -11.13
CA ALA A 156 7.15 7.18 -12.50
C ALA A 156 6.99 8.47 -13.33
N ARG A 157 6.16 9.41 -12.88
CA ARG A 157 5.99 10.74 -13.52
C ARG A 157 7.01 11.76 -13.05
N ASP A 158 8.00 11.34 -12.26
CA ASP A 158 9.06 12.18 -11.70
C ASP A 158 8.51 13.40 -10.94
N PRO A 159 7.73 13.17 -9.87
CA PRO A 159 7.15 14.26 -9.09
C PRO A 159 8.25 15.06 -8.36
N ALA A 160 7.86 16.17 -7.76
CA ALA A 160 8.75 16.94 -6.90
C ALA A 160 9.35 16.07 -5.78
N ARG A 161 10.57 16.39 -5.37
CA ARG A 161 11.27 15.68 -4.29
C ARG A 161 10.60 15.90 -2.94
N PHE A 162 10.74 14.92 -2.08
CA PHE A 162 10.30 14.93 -0.69
C PHE A 162 11.50 14.79 0.24
N ASP A 163 11.41 15.36 1.45
CA ASP A 163 12.43 15.20 2.46
C ASP A 163 12.49 13.77 3.00
N LEU A 164 11.34 13.06 3.01
CA LEU A 164 11.22 11.67 3.43
C LEU A 164 10.16 10.94 2.59
N VAL A 165 10.45 9.71 2.19
CA VAL A 165 9.41 8.76 1.75
C VAL A 165 9.12 7.77 2.87
N TRP A 166 7.85 7.63 3.22
CA TRP A 166 7.36 6.64 4.19
C TRP A 166 6.71 5.46 3.46
N ALA A 167 7.39 4.32 3.44
CA ALA A 167 6.99 3.11 2.73
C ALA A 167 6.75 1.95 3.72
N SER A 168 5.68 2.07 4.51
CA SER A 168 5.33 1.06 5.52
C SER A 168 4.33 0.05 4.95
N GLY A 169 4.73 -1.22 4.87
CA GLY A 169 3.82 -2.29 4.46
C GLY A 169 3.57 -2.39 2.95
N VAL A 170 4.44 -1.81 2.09
CA VAL A 170 4.20 -1.77 0.64
C VAL A 170 5.22 -2.57 -0.18
N LEU A 171 6.48 -2.66 0.23
CA LEU A 171 7.53 -3.28 -0.58
C LEU A 171 7.25 -4.77 -0.85
N TYR A 172 6.90 -5.52 0.18
CA TYR A 172 6.59 -6.95 0.08
C TYR A 172 5.24 -7.26 -0.59
N HIS A 173 4.49 -6.24 -0.95
CA HIS A 173 3.28 -6.34 -1.77
C HIS A 173 3.52 -5.98 -3.23
N SER A 174 4.74 -5.54 -3.56
CA SER A 174 5.07 -5.10 -4.91
C SER A 174 5.25 -6.27 -5.87
N SER A 175 4.69 -6.16 -7.07
CA SER A 175 5.00 -7.03 -8.20
C SER A 175 6.32 -6.66 -8.91
N ASP A 176 6.92 -5.52 -8.56
CA ASP A 176 8.27 -5.12 -8.99
C ASP A 176 8.95 -4.27 -7.90
N PRO A 177 9.47 -4.91 -6.82
CA PRO A 177 10.08 -4.19 -5.70
C PRO A 177 11.37 -3.46 -6.09
N LEU A 178 12.12 -3.95 -7.07
CA LEU A 178 13.34 -3.28 -7.55
C LEU A 178 12.99 -1.94 -8.20
N ARG A 179 11.97 -1.95 -9.06
CA ARG A 179 11.47 -0.72 -9.67
C ARG A 179 10.92 0.26 -8.64
N LEU A 180 10.23 -0.24 -7.61
CA LEU A 180 9.72 0.61 -6.53
C LEU A 180 10.88 1.30 -5.77
N LEU A 181 11.92 0.56 -5.38
CA LEU A 181 13.09 1.12 -4.71
C LEU A 181 13.83 2.13 -5.60
N GLU A 182 13.95 1.86 -6.91
CA GLU A 182 14.53 2.80 -7.87
C GLU A 182 13.73 4.11 -7.92
N LEU A 183 12.42 4.02 -8.02
CA LEU A 183 11.55 5.20 -8.10
C LEU A 183 11.56 6.02 -6.82
N ILE A 184 11.56 5.38 -5.66
CA ILE A 184 11.71 6.05 -4.36
C ILE A 184 13.03 6.83 -4.33
N ALA A 185 14.14 6.21 -4.76
CA ALA A 185 15.46 6.82 -4.75
C ALA A 185 15.59 8.07 -5.63
N ARG A 186 14.71 8.27 -6.59
CA ARG A 186 14.70 9.48 -7.44
C ARG A 186 14.11 10.70 -6.72
N VAL A 187 13.20 10.47 -5.78
CA VAL A 187 12.36 11.53 -5.20
C VAL A 187 12.72 11.88 -3.77
N THR A 188 13.67 11.17 -3.15
CA THR A 188 14.07 11.46 -1.76
C THR A 188 15.52 11.08 -1.49
N ASP A 189 16.09 11.64 -0.43
CA ASP A 189 17.37 11.26 0.16
C ASP A 189 17.20 10.52 1.51
N ALA A 190 15.95 10.34 1.99
CA ALA A 190 15.64 9.55 3.16
C ALA A 190 14.39 8.71 2.94
N VAL A 191 14.45 7.43 3.29
CA VAL A 191 13.31 6.52 3.19
C VAL A 191 13.16 5.68 4.44
N PHE A 192 11.95 5.67 5.00
CA PHE A 192 11.53 4.69 5.98
C PHE A 192 10.88 3.51 5.26
N ILE A 193 11.30 2.29 5.59
CA ILE A 193 10.70 1.06 5.05
C ILE A 193 10.34 0.13 6.21
N HIS A 194 9.10 -0.33 6.24
CA HIS A 194 8.66 -1.52 6.97
C HIS A 194 8.26 -2.57 5.95
N THR A 195 8.88 -3.76 6.03
CA THR A 195 8.66 -4.82 5.06
C THR A 195 8.86 -6.20 5.66
N HIS A 196 8.17 -7.18 5.09
CA HIS A 196 8.60 -8.57 5.18
C HIS A 196 9.73 -8.83 4.19
N TYR A 197 10.54 -9.85 4.49
CA TYR A 197 11.61 -10.29 3.60
C TYR A 197 11.67 -11.83 3.56
N TYR A 198 12.27 -12.38 2.51
CA TYR A 198 12.52 -13.81 2.43
C TYR A 198 13.80 -14.15 3.20
N ALA A 199 13.76 -15.24 3.96
CA ALA A 199 14.92 -15.79 4.65
C ALA A 199 14.99 -17.30 4.44
N GLU A 200 16.18 -17.84 4.34
CA GLU A 200 16.39 -19.28 4.38
C GLU A 200 15.80 -19.83 5.71
N GLY A 201 15.09 -20.97 5.63
CA GLY A 201 14.40 -21.52 6.80
C GLY A 201 13.03 -20.90 7.13
N ILE A 202 12.52 -19.94 6.36
CA ILE A 202 11.17 -19.36 6.53
C ILE A 202 10.08 -20.46 6.63
N ALA A 203 10.27 -21.61 5.96
CA ALA A 203 9.35 -22.74 6.04
C ALA A 203 9.18 -23.28 7.47
N ALA A 204 10.20 -23.23 8.27
CA ALA A 204 10.19 -23.68 9.67
C ALA A 204 9.69 -22.58 10.61
N SER A 205 10.13 -21.34 10.43
CA SER A 205 9.78 -20.21 11.31
C SER A 205 8.39 -19.65 11.07
N SER A 206 7.92 -19.69 9.82
CA SER A 206 6.64 -19.10 9.39
C SER A 206 5.94 -20.00 8.36
N PRO A 207 5.49 -21.22 8.74
CA PRO A 207 4.94 -22.21 7.80
C PRO A 207 3.72 -21.68 7.01
N HIS A 208 2.87 -20.89 7.67
CA HIS A 208 1.71 -20.30 7.01
C HIS A 208 2.11 -19.31 5.92
N ALA A 209 3.05 -18.40 6.21
CA ALA A 209 3.54 -17.46 5.20
C ALA A 209 4.23 -18.19 4.05
N TYR A 210 5.02 -19.23 4.36
CA TYR A 210 5.74 -20.04 3.38
C TYR A 210 4.81 -20.79 2.43
N SER A 211 3.62 -21.20 2.88
CA SER A 211 2.66 -21.94 2.04
C SER A 211 2.18 -21.20 0.79
N PHE A 212 2.44 -19.89 0.71
CA PHE A 212 2.13 -19.06 -0.46
C PHE A 212 3.31 -18.84 -1.41
N PHE A 213 4.51 -19.34 -1.06
CA PHE A 213 5.68 -19.25 -1.93
C PHE A 213 5.68 -20.40 -2.96
N GLU A 214 6.08 -20.08 -4.18
CA GLU A 214 6.24 -21.03 -5.28
C GLU A 214 7.70 -20.97 -5.79
N PRO A 215 8.66 -21.68 -5.13
CA PRO A 215 10.10 -21.56 -5.45
C PRO A 215 10.45 -21.86 -6.90
N GLY A 216 9.65 -22.67 -7.59
CA GLY A 216 9.85 -22.94 -9.04
C GLY A 216 9.60 -21.75 -9.95
N ARG A 217 9.09 -20.63 -9.39
CA ARG A 217 8.83 -19.36 -10.09
C ARG A 217 9.76 -18.24 -9.65
N ASP A 218 10.71 -18.53 -8.75
CA ASP A 218 11.68 -17.54 -8.31
C ASP A 218 12.50 -17.01 -9.49
N GLU A 219 12.87 -15.74 -9.44
CA GLU A 219 13.67 -15.05 -10.45
C GLU A 219 14.97 -14.52 -9.85
N THR A 220 16.02 -14.47 -10.68
CA THR A 220 17.24 -13.73 -10.36
C THR A 220 17.39 -12.59 -11.36
N ARG A 221 17.61 -11.38 -10.85
CA ARG A 221 17.84 -10.19 -11.68
C ARG A 221 19.19 -9.57 -11.37
N GLN A 222 19.84 -9.02 -12.40
CA GLN A 222 21.08 -8.26 -12.24
C GLN A 222 20.77 -6.80 -11.90
N VAL A 223 21.30 -6.33 -10.79
CA VAL A 223 21.14 -4.94 -10.33
C VAL A 223 22.54 -4.41 -9.94
N ASP A 224 23.04 -3.42 -10.66
CA ASP A 224 24.35 -2.80 -10.42
C ASP A 224 25.52 -3.83 -10.32
N GLY A 225 25.48 -4.89 -11.16
CA GLY A 225 26.47 -5.96 -11.19
C GLY A 225 26.33 -7.01 -10.09
N ARG A 226 25.28 -6.98 -9.31
CA ARG A 226 24.93 -7.95 -8.27
C ARG A 226 23.71 -8.77 -8.70
N GLU A 227 23.72 -10.05 -8.41
CA GLU A 227 22.52 -10.88 -8.47
C GLU A 227 21.61 -10.59 -7.29
N VAL A 228 20.34 -10.32 -7.58
CA VAL A 228 19.26 -10.13 -6.60
C VAL A 228 18.23 -11.20 -6.84
N ARG A 229 17.92 -11.98 -5.81
CA ARG A 229 16.91 -13.01 -5.86
C ARG A 229 15.53 -12.47 -5.48
N LEU A 230 14.54 -12.82 -6.29
CA LEU A 230 13.14 -12.46 -6.09
C LEU A 230 12.34 -13.74 -5.87
N HIS A 231 11.74 -13.88 -4.69
CA HIS A 231 10.97 -15.06 -4.30
C HIS A 231 9.50 -14.84 -4.60
N TYR A 232 8.93 -15.69 -5.45
CA TYR A 232 7.55 -15.58 -5.89
C TYR A 232 6.59 -15.97 -4.76
N LYS A 233 5.70 -15.06 -4.40
CA LYS A 233 4.64 -15.27 -3.42
C LYS A 233 3.28 -15.02 -4.03
N ALA A 234 2.46 -16.07 -4.13
CA ALA A 234 1.10 -15.99 -4.64
C ALA A 234 0.14 -15.33 -3.64
N TYR A 235 -0.83 -14.59 -4.17
CA TYR A 235 -1.97 -14.09 -3.40
C TYR A 235 -3.23 -14.90 -3.72
N GLY A 236 -3.52 -15.94 -2.95
CA GLY A 236 -4.71 -16.77 -3.14
C GLY A 236 -6.04 -16.10 -2.78
N GLN A 237 -6.06 -14.83 -2.37
CA GLN A 237 -7.22 -14.20 -1.74
C GLN A 237 -7.62 -12.83 -2.30
N LEU A 238 -7.20 -12.46 -3.51
CA LEU A 238 -7.56 -11.18 -4.17
C LEU A 238 -9.08 -10.90 -4.24
N LYS A 239 -9.91 -11.94 -4.08
CA LYS A 239 -11.37 -11.83 -4.13
C LYS A 239 -12.03 -11.51 -2.79
N ARG A 240 -11.26 -11.40 -1.69
CA ARG A 240 -11.82 -11.06 -0.38
C ARG A 240 -11.73 -9.55 -0.16
N GLY A 241 -12.86 -8.92 0.16
CA GLY A 241 -12.99 -7.47 0.35
C GLY A 241 -12.18 -6.84 1.49
N ALA A 242 -11.37 -7.64 2.21
CA ALA A 242 -10.45 -7.18 3.25
C ALA A 242 -8.97 -7.33 2.86
N PHE A 243 -8.67 -7.54 1.57
CA PHE A 243 -7.30 -7.68 1.10
C PHE A 243 -6.58 -6.32 1.09
N SER A 244 -5.44 -6.24 1.75
CA SER A 244 -4.60 -5.04 1.87
C SER A 244 -3.29 -5.13 1.06
N GLY A 245 -3.25 -5.94 0.00
CA GLY A 245 -2.10 -6.08 -0.89
C GLY A 245 -2.19 -5.22 -2.15
N GLY A 246 -1.27 -5.43 -3.09
CA GLY A 246 -1.28 -4.78 -4.39
C GLY A 246 -2.33 -5.35 -5.36
N PRO A 247 -2.51 -4.76 -6.55
CA PRO A 247 -3.48 -5.20 -7.55
C PRO A 247 -3.07 -6.49 -8.28
N ALA A 248 -1.83 -6.93 -8.16
CA ALA A 248 -1.32 -8.14 -8.79
C ALA A 248 -1.68 -9.40 -7.99
N GLU A 249 -1.82 -10.53 -8.69
CA GLU A 249 -2.09 -11.83 -8.06
C GLU A 249 -0.88 -12.43 -7.33
N TYR A 250 0.23 -11.73 -7.32
CA TYR A 250 1.47 -12.12 -6.67
C TYR A 250 2.27 -10.90 -6.21
N ALA A 251 3.26 -11.16 -5.37
CA ALA A 251 4.32 -10.21 -5.03
C ALA A 251 5.67 -10.91 -5.08
N TRP A 252 6.73 -10.11 -5.19
CA TRP A 252 8.10 -10.58 -5.03
C TRP A 252 8.63 -10.21 -3.66
N TRP A 253 9.07 -11.21 -2.90
CA TRP A 253 9.82 -10.96 -1.68
C TRP A 253 11.30 -10.98 -1.98
N MET A 254 12.02 -10.02 -1.44
CA MET A 254 13.48 -9.92 -1.53
C MET A 254 14.11 -10.48 -0.25
N GLU A 255 15.34 -10.94 -0.34
CA GLU A 255 16.16 -11.21 0.84
C GLU A 255 16.57 -9.87 1.51
N LYS A 256 16.78 -9.90 2.83
CA LYS A 256 17.13 -8.69 3.60
C LYS A 256 18.38 -7.99 3.07
N GLU A 257 19.43 -8.76 2.82
CA GLU A 257 20.71 -8.22 2.33
C GLU A 257 20.60 -7.64 0.92
N ASP A 258 19.71 -8.18 0.09
CA ASP A 258 19.45 -7.66 -1.24
C ASP A 258 18.71 -6.33 -1.20
N ILE A 259 17.74 -6.17 -0.27
CA ILE A 259 17.08 -4.87 -0.05
C ILE A 259 18.12 -3.80 0.31
N PHE A 260 19.01 -4.09 1.27
CA PHE A 260 20.05 -3.15 1.67
C PHE A 260 21.07 -2.90 0.57
N ALA A 261 21.47 -3.92 -0.20
CA ALA A 261 22.42 -3.76 -1.29
C ALA A 261 21.86 -2.87 -2.40
N VAL A 262 20.57 -3.06 -2.78
CA VAL A 262 19.90 -2.21 -3.78
C VAL A 262 19.83 -0.76 -3.30
N LEU A 263 19.50 -0.52 -2.04
CA LEU A 263 19.48 0.83 -1.48
C LEU A 263 20.86 1.48 -1.46
N ARG A 264 21.91 0.73 -1.05
CA ARG A 264 23.30 1.23 -1.07
C ARG A 264 23.76 1.56 -2.49
N GLY A 265 23.40 0.76 -3.48
CA GLY A 265 23.64 1.04 -4.90
C GLY A 265 22.94 2.31 -5.40
N ARG A 266 21.91 2.79 -4.70
CA ARG A 266 21.23 4.06 -4.95
C ARG A 266 21.72 5.21 -4.04
N GLY A 267 22.82 4.98 -3.29
CA GLY A 267 23.45 5.98 -2.44
C GLY A 267 22.92 6.07 -1.01
N PHE A 268 21.98 5.21 -0.59
CA PHE A 268 21.51 5.17 0.80
C PHE A 268 22.50 4.35 1.65
N THR A 269 23.54 5.01 2.15
CA THR A 269 24.66 4.36 2.86
C THR A 269 24.47 4.31 4.37
N ASP A 270 23.71 5.25 4.94
CA ASP A 270 23.33 5.23 6.35
C ASP A 270 22.01 4.50 6.53
N ILE A 271 22.07 3.23 6.93
CA ILE A 271 20.89 2.38 7.17
C ILE A 271 20.85 2.04 8.64
N GLN A 272 19.81 2.53 9.32
CA GLN A 272 19.55 2.26 10.73
C GLN A 272 18.33 1.33 10.86
N VAL A 273 18.56 0.14 11.40
CA VAL A 273 17.51 -0.87 11.63
C VAL A 273 16.86 -0.61 12.99
N GLY A 274 15.54 -0.42 12.99
CA GLY A 274 14.76 -0.22 14.21
C GLY A 274 14.33 -1.52 14.85
N ALA A 275 13.92 -2.49 14.04
CA ALA A 275 13.67 -3.86 14.46
C ALA A 275 13.85 -4.83 13.30
N ASP A 276 14.25 -6.04 13.64
CA ASP A 276 14.35 -7.19 12.76
C ASP A 276 13.80 -8.42 13.52
N ASP A 277 12.68 -8.95 13.05
CA ASP A 277 11.98 -10.09 13.63
C ASP A 277 11.94 -11.26 12.62
N PRO A 278 12.98 -12.10 12.59
CA PRO A 278 13.02 -13.26 11.71
C PRO A 278 12.00 -14.34 12.09
N GLY A 279 11.45 -14.30 13.31
CA GLY A 279 10.44 -15.25 13.82
C GLY A 279 9.00 -14.79 13.64
N ASN A 280 8.74 -13.70 12.94
CA ASN A 280 7.40 -13.18 12.77
C ASN A 280 6.47 -14.21 12.10
N PRO A 281 5.28 -14.50 12.66
CA PRO A 281 4.39 -15.56 12.17
C PRO A 281 3.86 -15.32 10.75
N ASN A 282 3.87 -14.06 10.27
CA ASN A 282 3.47 -13.69 8.92
C ASN A 282 4.63 -13.66 7.91
N GLY A 283 5.80 -14.14 8.32
CA GLY A 283 7.07 -14.11 7.60
C GLY A 283 8.04 -13.09 8.22
N PRO A 284 9.36 -13.33 8.14
CA PRO A 284 10.39 -12.43 8.65
C PRO A 284 10.09 -10.98 8.30
N ALA A 285 10.22 -10.09 9.27
CA ALA A 285 9.83 -8.69 9.11
C ALA A 285 10.86 -7.75 9.73
N MET A 286 11.07 -6.61 9.11
CA MET A 286 11.94 -5.55 9.62
C MET A 286 11.38 -4.17 9.33
N PHE A 287 11.84 -3.19 10.10
CA PHE A 287 11.73 -1.80 9.69
C PHE A 287 13.04 -1.06 9.91
N PHE A 288 13.30 -0.11 9.05
CA PHE A 288 14.54 0.67 9.04
C PHE A 288 14.33 2.03 8.41
N LEU A 289 15.25 2.95 8.71
CA LEU A 289 15.42 4.21 8.03
C LEU A 289 16.73 4.16 7.24
N ALA A 290 16.68 4.49 5.96
CA ALA A 290 17.85 4.60 5.10
C ALA A 290 18.00 6.05 4.61
N ARG A 291 19.24 6.59 4.67
CA ARG A 291 19.56 7.95 4.24
C ARG A 291 20.77 7.94 3.30
N ARG A 292 20.79 8.88 2.36
CA ARG A 292 22.01 9.15 1.58
C ARG A 292 23.07 9.76 2.49
N GLY A 293 24.29 9.26 2.34
CA GLY A 293 25.48 9.81 3.01
C GLY A 293 26.01 11.01 2.29
#